data_fb644568e81e5a95e245d57dcbb8bfd7
#
_entry.id   fb644568e81e5a95e245d57dcbb8bfd7
#
_cell.length_a   1.000
_cell.length_b   1.000
_cell.length_c   1.000
_cell.angle_alpha   90.00
_cell.angle_beta   90.00
_cell.angle_gamma   90.00
#
_symmetry.space_group_name_H-M   'P 1'
#
loop_
_entity.id
_entity.type
_entity.pdbx_description
1 polymer ?
#
loop_
_entity_poly.entity_id
_entity_poly.type
_entity_poly.pdbx_seq_one_letter_code
_entity_poly.pdbx_strand_id
1 'polypeptide(L)'
;MAKQKYYQRPDGLYESIRKINGRRVAFRGKTCREVDRKILAYQEQAQAGRPFPVVAAQWQREHDKTVSLSTQMVYGYAVKRLCAAFPKSIRDVKPLDVKRYLNDLERAGYSAQTVQTDLSVCKMICSYAVISGDIDVSPATEIRKSRGLPVKRREALTEEQEAIVKRVSAERKAHFWLFGCLLLYTGMRRGEALALTYGDIDRKAGVIHVTKKLSYATGQVPVLEDHLKSENGRRDIPLLPPLAAALPRNRAGLIFPG
;
A
#
# COMPACT_ATOMS: atom_id res chain seq x y z
N MET A 1 53.79 20.11 14.68
CA MET A 1 52.82 21.24 14.74
C MET A 1 51.41 20.67 14.93
N ALA A 2 50.75 20.97 16.04
CA ALA A 2 49.37 20.55 16.27
C ALA A 2 48.46 21.20 15.22
N LYS A 3 47.71 20.41 14.45
CA LYS A 3 46.73 20.95 13.48
C LYS A 3 45.72 21.80 14.24
N GLN A 4 45.61 23.08 13.87
CA GLN A 4 44.67 24.02 14.46
C GLN A 4 43.25 23.46 14.33
N LYS A 5 42.57 23.20 15.44
CA LYS A 5 41.27 22.53 15.52
C LYS A 5 40.13 23.36 14.91
N TYR A 6 40.31 24.72 14.93
CA TYR A 6 39.33 25.69 14.43
C TYR A 6 40.04 26.73 13.56
N TYR A 7 39.36 27.17 12.52
CA TYR A 7 39.76 28.30 11.69
C TYR A 7 38.81 29.47 11.98
N GLN A 8 39.38 30.65 12.28
CA GLN A 8 38.57 31.86 12.43
C GLN A 8 38.46 32.54 11.07
N ARG A 9 37.24 32.67 10.60
CA ARG A 9 36.90 33.26 9.32
C ARG A 9 36.97 34.81 9.38
N PRO A 10 37.10 35.49 8.22
CA PRO A 10 37.05 36.96 8.16
C PRO A 10 35.76 37.57 8.72
N ASP A 11 34.64 36.82 8.71
CA ASP A 11 33.34 37.21 9.27
C ASP A 11 33.24 37.02 10.79
N GLY A 12 34.37 36.69 11.46
CA GLY A 12 34.45 36.50 12.90
C GLY A 12 33.96 35.15 13.42
N LEU A 13 33.41 34.29 12.54
CA LEU A 13 32.94 32.97 12.95
C LEU A 13 34.08 31.95 13.02
N TYR A 14 33.99 31.02 13.95
CA TYR A 14 34.83 29.83 14.02
C TYR A 14 34.29 28.74 13.14
N GLU A 15 35.16 28.10 12.34
CA GLU A 15 34.82 26.96 11.46
C GLU A 15 35.70 25.76 11.80
N SER A 16 35.10 24.57 11.77
CA SER A 16 35.82 23.30 11.85
C SER A 16 35.24 22.34 10.80
N ILE A 17 36.09 21.76 9.96
CA ILE A 17 35.70 20.78 8.95
C ILE A 17 36.01 19.38 9.48
N ARG A 18 35.01 18.48 9.47
CA ARG A 18 35.14 17.08 9.89
C ARG A 18 34.75 16.16 8.75
N LYS A 19 35.40 15.01 8.67
CA LYS A 19 35.00 13.94 7.79
C LYS A 19 34.12 12.96 8.60
N ILE A 20 32.83 12.95 8.33
CA ILE A 20 31.86 12.08 9.02
C ILE A 20 31.16 11.22 7.95
N ASN A 21 31.17 9.90 8.10
CA ASN A 21 30.62 8.94 7.15
C ASN A 21 31.12 9.18 5.70
N GLY A 22 32.43 9.45 5.54
CA GLY A 22 33.07 9.68 4.24
C GLY A 22 32.87 11.09 3.66
N ARG A 23 31.97 11.92 4.18
CA ARG A 23 31.67 13.28 3.69
C ARG A 23 32.36 14.34 4.53
N ARG A 24 32.82 15.42 3.89
CA ARG A 24 33.35 16.60 4.58
C ARG A 24 32.18 17.50 4.96
N VAL A 25 32.05 17.80 6.28
CA VAL A 25 30.99 18.64 6.81
C VAL A 25 31.67 19.80 7.53
N ALA A 26 31.28 21.04 7.22
CA ALA A 26 31.79 22.27 7.85
C ALA A 26 30.81 22.71 8.95
N PHE A 27 31.33 22.92 10.16
CA PHE A 27 30.59 23.42 11.31
C PHE A 27 31.03 24.82 11.63
N ARG A 28 30.08 25.74 11.79
CA ARG A 28 30.32 27.16 12.04
C ARG A 28 29.61 27.63 13.30
N GLY A 29 30.25 28.54 14.05
CA GLY A 29 29.66 29.09 15.26
C GLY A 29 30.39 30.36 15.72
N LYS A 30 29.74 31.15 16.57
CA LYS A 30 30.32 32.37 17.15
C LYS A 30 31.44 32.08 18.15
N THR A 31 31.48 30.87 18.71
CA THR A 31 32.49 30.40 19.65
C THR A 31 32.92 28.97 19.31
N CYS A 32 34.15 28.61 19.72
CA CYS A 32 34.64 27.22 19.57
C CYS A 32 33.73 26.21 20.28
N ARG A 33 33.17 26.57 21.45
CA ARG A 33 32.22 25.73 22.20
C ARG A 33 30.92 25.47 21.41
N GLU A 34 30.44 26.48 20.69
CA GLU A 34 29.26 26.31 19.82
C GLU A 34 29.53 25.36 18.65
N VAL A 35 30.74 25.48 18.06
CA VAL A 35 31.17 24.56 16.99
C VAL A 35 31.28 23.13 17.51
N ASP A 36 31.91 22.91 18.69
CA ASP A 36 32.01 21.59 19.30
C ASP A 36 30.64 21.00 19.63
N ARG A 37 29.70 21.79 20.15
CA ARG A 37 28.33 21.35 20.41
C ARG A 37 27.63 20.92 19.12
N LYS A 38 27.79 21.67 18.03
CA LYS A 38 27.22 21.31 16.70
C LYS A 38 27.84 20.03 16.14
N ILE A 39 29.17 19.86 16.32
CA ILE A 39 29.86 18.64 15.90
C ILE A 39 29.33 17.46 16.69
N LEU A 40 29.22 17.56 18.01
CA LEU A 40 28.73 16.50 18.87
C LEU A 40 27.29 16.11 18.51
N ALA A 41 26.39 17.11 18.42
CA ALA A 41 25.00 16.88 18.03
C ALA A 41 24.87 16.22 16.65
N TYR A 42 25.70 16.64 15.69
CA TYR A 42 25.70 16.00 14.35
C TYR A 42 26.24 14.56 14.41
N GLN A 43 27.26 14.29 15.21
CA GLN A 43 27.80 12.95 15.40
C GLN A 43 26.78 12.04 16.09
N GLU A 44 26.11 12.52 17.13
CA GLU A 44 25.02 11.80 17.80
C GLU A 44 23.87 11.49 16.83
N GLN A 45 23.46 12.47 16.02
CA GLN A 45 22.43 12.30 15.02
C GLN A 45 22.84 11.32 13.91
N ALA A 46 24.10 11.36 13.48
CA ALA A 46 24.64 10.43 12.49
C ALA A 46 24.79 9.00 13.07
N GLN A 47 25.10 8.88 14.38
CA GLN A 47 25.15 7.59 15.09
C GLN A 47 23.76 7.04 15.37
N ALA A 48 22.80 7.92 15.70
CA ALA A 48 21.41 7.51 15.96
C ALA A 48 20.75 6.85 14.74
N GLY A 49 21.24 7.13 13.52
CA GLY A 49 20.68 6.61 12.28
C GLY A 49 19.37 7.29 11.86
N ARG A 50 18.82 6.90 10.73
CA ARG A 50 17.57 7.47 10.22
C ARG A 50 16.35 6.95 11.01
N PRO A 51 15.37 7.80 11.34
CA PRO A 51 14.12 7.36 11.94
C PRO A 51 13.39 6.36 11.02
N PHE A 52 12.79 5.32 11.59
CA PHE A 52 12.00 4.33 10.85
C PHE A 52 10.94 5.00 9.95
N PRO A 53 10.15 6.01 10.39
CA PRO A 53 9.18 6.67 9.54
C PRO A 53 9.78 7.34 8.29
N VAL A 54 11.00 7.87 8.39
CA VAL A 54 11.70 8.50 7.25
C VAL A 54 12.10 7.46 6.22
N VAL A 55 12.64 6.32 6.67
CA VAL A 55 13.00 5.18 5.80
C VAL A 55 11.75 4.59 5.15
N ALA A 56 10.70 4.40 5.94
CA ALA A 56 9.41 3.87 5.45
C ALA A 56 8.78 4.77 4.38
N ALA A 57 8.80 6.09 4.59
CA ALA A 57 8.26 7.05 3.61
C ALA A 57 9.09 7.09 2.31
N GLN A 58 10.40 6.89 2.38
CA GLN A 58 11.24 6.81 1.20
C GLN A 58 10.99 5.52 0.44
N TRP A 59 10.98 4.37 1.14
CA TRP A 59 10.61 3.08 0.56
C TRP A 59 9.25 3.15 -0.13
N GLN A 60 8.24 3.70 0.53
CA GLN A 60 6.89 3.80 -0.02
C GLN A 60 6.87 4.59 -1.33
N ARG A 61 7.51 5.76 -1.38
CA ARG A 61 7.58 6.58 -2.61
C ARG A 61 8.19 5.84 -3.80
N GLU A 62 9.18 4.99 -3.56
CA GLU A 62 9.80 4.19 -4.64
C GLU A 62 8.92 2.99 -5.02
N HIS A 63 8.36 2.31 -4.03
CA HIS A 63 7.53 1.13 -4.21
C HIS A 63 6.18 1.45 -4.90
N ASP A 64 5.56 2.58 -4.56
CA ASP A 64 4.29 3.01 -5.15
C ASP A 64 4.34 3.18 -6.66
N LYS A 65 5.53 3.44 -7.24
CA LYS A 65 5.73 3.52 -8.70
C LYS A 65 5.59 2.16 -9.41
N THR A 66 5.70 1.07 -8.68
CA THR A 66 5.77 -0.29 -9.25
C THR A 66 4.52 -1.13 -8.98
N VAL A 67 3.60 -0.63 -8.17
CA VAL A 67 2.42 -1.39 -7.74
C VAL A 67 1.11 -0.69 -8.10
N SER A 68 0.03 -1.47 -8.15
CA SER A 68 -1.32 -0.94 -8.45
C SER A 68 -1.82 0.00 -7.35
N LEU A 69 -2.75 0.91 -7.69
CA LEU A 69 -3.39 1.85 -6.75
C LEU A 69 -4.00 1.13 -5.54
N SER A 70 -4.63 -0.01 -5.74
CA SER A 70 -5.20 -0.81 -4.63
C SER A 70 -4.12 -1.31 -3.67
N THR A 71 -2.95 -1.69 -4.19
CA THR A 71 -1.80 -2.13 -3.37
C THR A 71 -1.21 -0.95 -2.62
N GLN A 72 -1.06 0.21 -3.28
CA GLN A 72 -0.60 1.45 -2.63
C GLN A 72 -1.46 1.81 -1.42
N MET A 73 -2.79 1.75 -1.56
CA MET A 73 -3.72 2.01 -0.44
C MET A 73 -3.51 1.03 0.72
N VAL A 74 -3.48 -0.26 0.43
CA VAL A 74 -3.33 -1.30 1.47
C VAL A 74 -1.99 -1.17 2.19
N TYR A 75 -0.91 -0.96 1.44
CA TYR A 75 0.43 -0.77 2.00
C TYR A 75 0.56 0.55 2.74
N GLY A 76 -0.09 1.62 2.26
CA GLY A 76 -0.14 2.90 2.96
C GLY A 76 -0.73 2.80 4.37
N TYR A 77 -1.81 2.02 4.55
CA TYR A 77 -2.36 1.73 5.89
C TYR A 77 -1.37 0.95 6.76
N ALA A 78 -0.67 -0.03 6.21
CA ALA A 78 0.35 -0.77 6.93
C ALA A 78 1.53 0.13 7.34
N VAL A 79 2.04 0.96 6.43
CA VAL A 79 3.10 1.94 6.71
C VAL A 79 2.69 2.88 7.83
N LYS A 80 1.45 3.41 7.79
CA LYS A 80 0.93 4.30 8.85
C LYS A 80 0.96 3.63 10.22
N ARG A 81 0.51 2.37 10.33
CA ARG A 81 0.53 1.61 11.59
C ARG A 81 1.96 1.34 12.06
N LEU A 82 2.85 0.91 11.14
CA LEU A 82 4.25 0.63 11.45
C LEU A 82 5.00 1.88 11.91
N CYS A 83 4.79 3.03 11.27
CA CYS A 83 5.39 4.30 11.69
C CYS A 83 4.92 4.74 13.09
N ALA A 84 3.66 4.50 13.43
CA ALA A 84 3.13 4.76 14.78
C ALA A 84 3.74 3.81 15.82
N ALA A 85 3.97 2.54 15.45
CA ALA A 85 4.57 1.54 16.35
C ALA A 85 6.08 1.73 16.54
N PHE A 86 6.79 2.25 15.53
CA PHE A 86 8.25 2.41 15.54
C PHE A 86 8.67 3.88 15.32
N PRO A 87 8.39 4.80 16.26
CA PRO A 87 8.77 6.23 16.12
C PRO A 87 10.26 6.48 16.37
N LYS A 88 11.08 5.44 16.45
CA LYS A 88 12.50 5.45 16.77
C LYS A 88 13.38 5.24 15.54
N SER A 89 14.72 5.29 15.74
CA SER A 89 15.66 4.93 14.67
C SER A 89 15.45 3.51 14.19
N ILE A 90 15.62 3.27 12.88
CA ILE A 90 15.51 1.92 12.31
C ILE A 90 16.58 0.97 12.86
N ARG A 91 17.73 1.50 13.30
CA ARG A 91 18.81 0.73 13.98
C ARG A 91 18.37 0.17 15.33
N ASP A 92 17.44 0.86 15.98
CA ASP A 92 16.96 0.48 17.31
C ASP A 92 15.76 -0.47 17.27
N VAL A 93 15.23 -0.74 16.07
CA VAL A 93 14.15 -1.73 15.90
C VAL A 93 14.74 -3.13 16.02
N LYS A 94 14.30 -3.88 17.04
CA LYS A 94 14.76 -5.25 17.30
C LYS A 94 13.72 -6.27 16.83
N PRO A 95 14.14 -7.53 16.56
CA PRO A 95 13.19 -8.59 16.19
C PRO A 95 12.05 -8.75 17.19
N LEU A 96 12.33 -8.57 18.48
CA LEU A 96 11.33 -8.64 19.54
C LEU A 96 10.27 -7.53 19.44
N ASP A 97 10.66 -6.33 18.99
CA ASP A 97 9.71 -5.22 18.80
C ASP A 97 8.72 -5.56 17.68
N VAL A 98 9.23 -6.10 16.57
CA VAL A 98 8.38 -6.55 15.46
C VAL A 98 7.43 -7.65 15.91
N LYS A 99 7.91 -8.62 16.69
CA LYS A 99 7.06 -9.69 17.22
C LYS A 99 5.99 -9.16 18.18
N ARG A 100 6.34 -8.24 19.07
CA ARG A 100 5.38 -7.59 19.99
C ARG A 100 4.31 -6.83 19.22
N TYR A 101 4.70 -6.05 18.21
CA TYR A 101 3.78 -5.33 17.35
C TYR A 101 2.74 -6.26 16.69
N LEU A 102 3.18 -7.40 16.12
CA LEU A 102 2.24 -8.37 15.53
C LEU A 102 1.28 -8.96 16.57
N ASN A 103 1.78 -9.30 17.76
CA ASN A 103 0.95 -9.80 18.84
C ASN A 103 -0.09 -8.74 19.31
N ASP A 104 0.29 -7.46 19.30
CA ASP A 104 -0.61 -6.37 19.66
C ASP A 104 -1.72 -6.18 18.61
N LEU A 105 -1.41 -6.33 17.31
CA LEU A 105 -2.41 -6.38 16.25
C LEU A 105 -3.39 -7.55 16.43
N GLU A 106 -2.88 -8.72 16.79
CA GLU A 106 -3.68 -9.92 17.05
C GLU A 106 -4.63 -9.70 18.23
N ARG A 107 -4.12 -9.15 19.35
CA ARG A 107 -4.92 -8.80 20.52
C ARG A 107 -5.98 -7.72 20.23
N ALA A 108 -5.66 -6.79 19.34
CA ALA A 108 -6.60 -5.77 18.89
C ALA A 108 -7.65 -6.29 17.90
N GLY A 109 -7.64 -7.61 17.57
CA GLY A 109 -8.62 -8.26 16.72
C GLY A 109 -8.45 -8.02 15.23
N TYR A 110 -7.25 -7.61 14.77
CA TYR A 110 -6.99 -7.51 13.34
C TYR A 110 -7.01 -8.87 12.65
N SER A 111 -7.48 -8.90 11.41
CA SER A 111 -7.55 -10.13 10.63
C SER A 111 -6.16 -10.72 10.33
N ALA A 112 -6.08 -12.04 10.18
CA ALA A 112 -4.86 -12.72 9.77
C ALA A 112 -4.22 -12.12 8.50
N GLN A 113 -5.04 -11.63 7.56
CA GLN A 113 -4.58 -10.98 6.34
C GLN A 113 -3.92 -9.62 6.63
N THR A 114 -4.49 -8.83 7.55
CA THR A 114 -3.92 -7.53 7.95
C THR A 114 -2.56 -7.72 8.63
N VAL A 115 -2.48 -8.65 9.59
CA VAL A 115 -1.23 -8.98 10.28
C VAL A 115 -0.16 -9.45 9.28
N GLN A 116 -0.54 -10.30 8.33
CA GLN A 116 0.36 -10.77 7.28
C GLN A 116 0.84 -9.62 6.37
N THR A 117 -0.05 -8.70 6.01
CA THR A 117 0.29 -7.54 5.18
C THR A 117 1.28 -6.63 5.91
N ASP A 118 1.02 -6.33 7.17
CA ASP A 118 1.90 -5.48 7.98
C ASP A 118 3.29 -6.10 8.15
N LEU A 119 3.36 -7.41 8.40
CA LEU A 119 4.63 -8.14 8.44
C LEU A 119 5.37 -8.07 7.10
N SER A 120 4.66 -8.25 5.99
CA SER A 120 5.25 -8.19 4.65
C SER A 120 5.82 -6.81 4.35
N VAL A 121 5.06 -5.74 4.66
CA VAL A 121 5.49 -4.35 4.49
C VAL A 121 6.67 -4.04 5.41
N CYS A 122 6.64 -4.48 6.67
CA CYS A 122 7.77 -4.32 7.61
C CYS A 122 9.05 -4.98 7.06
N LYS A 123 8.94 -6.20 6.53
CA LYS A 123 10.07 -6.90 5.90
C LYS A 123 10.62 -6.13 4.70
N MET A 124 9.77 -5.60 3.85
CA MET A 124 10.19 -4.80 2.68
C MET A 124 10.89 -3.50 3.09
N ILE A 125 10.37 -2.78 4.09
CA ILE A 125 11.01 -1.56 4.62
C ILE A 125 12.38 -1.89 5.23
N CYS A 126 12.47 -2.95 6.04
CA CYS A 126 13.74 -3.36 6.66
C CYS A 126 14.75 -3.84 5.61
N SER A 127 14.33 -4.56 4.57
CA SER A 127 15.19 -4.94 3.45
C SER A 127 15.68 -3.72 2.68
N TYR A 128 14.83 -2.74 2.45
CA TYR A 128 15.21 -1.46 1.85
C TYR A 128 16.25 -0.72 2.71
N ALA A 129 16.10 -0.74 4.03
CA ALA A 129 17.06 -0.16 4.96
C ALA A 129 18.43 -0.85 4.91
N VAL A 130 18.47 -2.17 4.70
CA VAL A 130 19.73 -2.91 4.50
C VAL A 130 20.38 -2.47 3.19
N ILE A 131 19.63 -2.43 2.08
CA ILE A 131 20.13 -1.99 0.77
C ILE A 131 20.64 -0.53 0.82
N SER A 132 19.96 0.33 1.58
CA SER A 132 20.36 1.74 1.77
C SER A 132 21.54 1.94 2.74
N GLY A 133 22.01 0.88 3.41
CA GLY A 133 23.11 0.95 4.38
C GLY A 133 22.72 1.57 5.73
N ASP A 134 21.44 1.63 6.06
CA ASP A 134 20.98 2.14 7.36
C ASP A 134 21.18 1.13 8.48
N ILE A 135 21.01 -0.16 8.15
CA ILE A 135 21.21 -1.31 9.04
C ILE A 135 21.95 -2.42 8.29
N ASP A 136 22.69 -3.24 8.98
CA ASP A 136 23.43 -4.36 8.40
C ASP A 136 22.55 -5.60 8.21
N VAL A 137 21.60 -5.82 9.12
CA VAL A 137 20.71 -6.98 9.14
C VAL A 137 19.27 -6.56 9.42
N SER A 138 18.34 -7.12 8.64
CA SER A 138 16.91 -6.85 8.82
C SER A 138 16.38 -7.51 10.10
N PRO A 139 15.76 -6.76 11.02
CA PRO A 139 15.16 -7.31 12.24
C PRO A 139 13.89 -8.12 11.97
N ALA A 140 13.33 -8.07 10.77
CA ALA A 140 12.06 -8.70 10.43
C ALA A 140 12.21 -10.01 9.65
N THR A 141 13.42 -10.39 9.20
CA THR A 141 13.65 -11.53 8.31
C THR A 141 13.08 -12.83 8.87
N GLU A 142 13.45 -13.19 10.09
CA GLU A 142 13.08 -14.46 10.74
C GLU A 142 11.68 -14.42 11.39
N ILE A 143 11.04 -13.24 11.42
CA ILE A 143 9.73 -13.12 12.05
C ILE A 143 8.65 -13.75 11.17
N ARG A 144 7.82 -14.56 11.81
CA ARG A 144 6.65 -15.20 11.21
C ARG A 144 5.40 -14.80 11.99
N LYS A 145 4.25 -14.73 11.32
CA LYS A 145 2.96 -14.53 11.98
C LYS A 145 2.62 -15.74 12.85
N SER A 146 1.79 -15.52 13.86
CA SER A 146 1.25 -16.62 14.68
C SER A 146 0.43 -17.59 13.83
N ARG A 147 0.48 -18.87 14.19
CA ARG A 147 -0.38 -19.88 13.59
C ARG A 147 -1.76 -19.84 14.26
N GLY A 148 -2.81 -20.15 13.50
CA GLY A 148 -4.16 -20.30 14.08
C GLY A 148 -4.98 -19.01 14.17
N LEU A 149 -4.51 -17.89 13.58
CA LEU A 149 -5.36 -16.72 13.45
C LEU A 149 -6.62 -17.05 12.65
N PRO A 150 -7.80 -16.59 13.09
CA PRO A 150 -9.05 -16.89 12.40
C PRO A 150 -9.05 -16.33 10.97
N VAL A 151 -9.27 -17.21 10.02
CA VAL A 151 -9.47 -16.85 8.62
C VAL A 151 -10.95 -16.94 8.33
N LYS A 152 -11.60 -15.81 8.09
CA LYS A 152 -13.00 -15.81 7.66
C LYS A 152 -13.06 -16.35 6.23
N ARG A 153 -13.47 -17.60 6.09
CA ARG A 153 -13.77 -18.19 4.76
C ARG A 153 -15.05 -17.55 4.24
N ARG A 154 -15.03 -17.20 2.98
CA ARG A 154 -16.26 -16.81 2.26
C ARG A 154 -16.79 -18.08 1.59
N GLU A 155 -18.02 -18.40 1.89
CA GLU A 155 -18.73 -19.52 1.26
C GLU A 155 -19.43 -19.01 0.00
N ALA A 156 -19.69 -19.92 -0.92
CA ALA A 156 -20.56 -19.64 -2.05
C ALA A 156 -21.99 -19.42 -1.56
N LEU A 157 -22.80 -18.73 -2.35
CA LEU A 157 -24.23 -18.60 -2.04
C LEU A 157 -24.88 -19.98 -2.02
N THR A 158 -25.75 -20.22 -1.03
CA THR A 158 -26.63 -21.39 -1.06
C THR A 158 -27.69 -21.21 -2.14
N GLU A 159 -28.32 -22.31 -2.58
CA GLU A 159 -29.42 -22.27 -3.57
C GLU A 159 -30.56 -21.35 -3.12
N GLU A 160 -30.89 -21.36 -1.82
CA GLU A 160 -31.89 -20.45 -1.23
C GLU A 160 -31.48 -18.98 -1.34
N GLN A 161 -30.23 -18.67 -1.00
CA GLN A 161 -29.69 -17.32 -1.12
C GLN A 161 -29.64 -16.85 -2.58
N GLU A 162 -29.26 -17.73 -3.50
CA GLU A 162 -29.29 -17.47 -4.93
C GLU A 162 -30.71 -17.17 -5.42
N ALA A 163 -31.69 -17.97 -4.99
CA ALA A 163 -33.10 -17.77 -5.32
C ALA A 163 -33.63 -16.42 -4.79
N ILE A 164 -33.23 -16.03 -3.57
CA ILE A 164 -33.56 -14.70 -3.00
C ILE A 164 -32.95 -13.58 -3.85
N VAL A 165 -31.67 -13.68 -4.20
CA VAL A 165 -30.99 -12.69 -5.05
C VAL A 165 -31.73 -12.58 -6.40
N LYS A 166 -32.04 -13.67 -7.06
CA LYS A 166 -32.78 -13.70 -8.34
C LYS A 166 -34.15 -13.05 -8.21
N ARG A 167 -34.91 -13.36 -7.15
CA ARG A 167 -36.26 -12.81 -6.90
C ARG A 167 -36.20 -11.31 -6.65
N VAL A 168 -35.40 -10.88 -5.68
CA VAL A 168 -35.24 -9.43 -5.36
C VAL A 168 -34.73 -8.68 -6.57
N SER A 169 -33.93 -9.33 -7.36
CA SER A 169 -33.42 -8.87 -8.63
C SER A 169 -34.50 -8.60 -9.67
N ALA A 170 -35.49 -9.48 -9.79
CA ALA A 170 -36.61 -9.30 -10.71
C ALA A 170 -37.57 -8.19 -10.25
N GLU A 171 -37.75 -8.02 -8.93
CA GLU A 171 -38.71 -7.09 -8.32
C GLU A 171 -38.19 -5.65 -8.25
N ARG A 172 -36.90 -5.47 -8.03
CA ARG A 172 -36.27 -4.14 -7.84
C ARG A 172 -35.51 -3.71 -9.08
N LYS A 173 -36.05 -2.79 -9.85
CA LYS A 173 -35.40 -2.15 -11.02
C LYS A 173 -34.24 -1.19 -10.66
N ALA A 174 -33.66 -1.28 -9.47
CA ALA A 174 -32.58 -0.40 -9.04
C ALA A 174 -31.22 -0.84 -9.61
N HIS A 175 -30.33 0.12 -9.88
CA HIS A 175 -28.97 -0.12 -10.39
C HIS A 175 -28.16 -1.11 -9.56
N PHE A 176 -28.35 -1.12 -8.23
CA PHE A 176 -27.66 -2.02 -7.32
C PHE A 176 -27.96 -3.50 -7.55
N TRP A 177 -29.23 -3.79 -7.88
CA TRP A 177 -29.64 -5.13 -8.19
C TRP A 177 -29.10 -5.62 -9.54
N LEU A 178 -29.13 -4.75 -10.55
CA LEU A 178 -28.53 -5.07 -11.85
C LEU A 178 -27.04 -5.43 -11.68
N PHE A 179 -26.35 -4.72 -10.79
CA PHE A 179 -24.97 -5.01 -10.45
C PHE A 179 -24.81 -6.40 -9.80
N GLY A 180 -25.66 -6.74 -8.84
CA GLY A 180 -25.68 -8.07 -8.21
C GLY A 180 -25.94 -9.20 -9.22
N CYS A 181 -26.92 -9.01 -10.12
CA CYS A 181 -27.21 -9.93 -11.20
C CYS A 181 -26.06 -10.09 -12.17
N LEU A 182 -25.44 -8.97 -12.56
CA LEU A 182 -24.27 -9.01 -13.44
C LEU A 182 -23.16 -9.88 -12.83
N LEU A 183 -22.83 -9.65 -11.56
CA LEU A 183 -21.81 -10.46 -10.87
C LEU A 183 -22.20 -11.94 -10.77
N LEU A 184 -23.47 -12.24 -10.45
CA LEU A 184 -23.96 -13.61 -10.29
C LEU A 184 -23.90 -14.40 -11.62
N TYR A 185 -24.37 -13.80 -12.70
CA TYR A 185 -24.45 -14.47 -14.00
C TYR A 185 -23.14 -14.50 -14.79
N THR A 186 -22.18 -13.63 -14.46
CA THR A 186 -20.94 -13.51 -15.23
C THR A 186 -19.68 -13.93 -14.47
N GLY A 187 -19.72 -13.98 -13.14
CA GLY A 187 -18.54 -14.21 -12.32
C GLY A 187 -17.46 -13.12 -12.46
N MET A 188 -17.80 -11.93 -12.97
CA MET A 188 -16.87 -10.81 -13.12
C MET A 188 -16.38 -10.31 -11.77
N ARG A 189 -15.16 -9.79 -11.75
CA ARG A 189 -14.68 -9.07 -10.57
C ARG A 189 -15.42 -7.75 -10.42
N ARG A 190 -15.61 -7.30 -9.17
CA ARG A 190 -16.30 -6.02 -8.87
C ARG A 190 -15.81 -4.85 -9.71
N GLY A 191 -14.47 -4.70 -9.82
CA GLY A 191 -13.88 -3.59 -10.59
C GLY A 191 -14.12 -3.71 -12.10
N GLU A 192 -14.18 -4.91 -12.66
CA GLU A 192 -14.51 -5.16 -14.05
C GLU A 192 -15.99 -4.80 -14.34
N ALA A 193 -16.89 -5.24 -13.47
CA ALA A 193 -18.32 -4.94 -13.59
C ALA A 193 -18.63 -3.44 -13.47
N LEU A 194 -17.96 -2.72 -12.56
CA LEU A 194 -18.12 -1.27 -12.41
C LEU A 194 -17.56 -0.46 -13.60
N ALA A 195 -16.57 -1.00 -14.32
CA ALA A 195 -16.00 -0.37 -15.51
C ALA A 195 -16.79 -0.67 -16.80
N LEU A 196 -17.78 -1.57 -16.74
CA LEU A 196 -18.50 -2.03 -17.93
C LEU A 196 -19.34 -0.91 -18.53
N THR A 197 -19.25 -0.77 -19.84
CA THR A 197 -20.07 0.15 -20.64
C THR A 197 -21.09 -0.60 -21.46
N TYR A 198 -22.13 0.09 -21.91
CA TYR A 198 -23.09 -0.49 -22.86
C TYR A 198 -22.43 -0.90 -24.18
N GLY A 199 -21.32 -0.26 -24.58
CA GLY A 199 -20.57 -0.61 -25.78
C GLY A 199 -19.76 -1.91 -25.65
N ASP A 200 -19.53 -2.41 -24.43
CA ASP A 200 -18.84 -3.69 -24.20
C ASP A 200 -19.81 -4.89 -24.36
N ILE A 201 -21.09 -4.64 -24.62
CA ILE A 201 -22.11 -5.68 -24.76
C ILE A 201 -22.43 -5.91 -26.24
N ASP A 202 -21.87 -6.94 -26.82
CA ASP A 202 -22.23 -7.38 -28.17
C ASP A 202 -23.45 -8.31 -28.12
N ARG A 203 -24.63 -7.73 -28.34
CA ARG A 203 -25.89 -8.47 -28.35
C ARG A 203 -26.04 -9.36 -29.58
N LYS A 204 -25.34 -9.06 -30.69
CA LYS A 204 -25.40 -9.86 -31.91
C LYS A 204 -24.55 -11.14 -31.75
N ALA A 205 -23.35 -10.98 -31.23
CA ALA A 205 -22.47 -12.10 -30.89
C ALA A 205 -22.91 -12.83 -29.60
N GLY A 206 -23.75 -12.18 -28.74
CA GLY A 206 -24.18 -12.75 -27.47
C GLY A 206 -23.07 -12.79 -26.43
N VAL A 207 -22.19 -11.81 -26.41
CA VAL A 207 -21.04 -11.76 -25.51
C VAL A 207 -20.88 -10.40 -24.83
N ILE A 208 -20.17 -10.40 -23.71
CA ILE A 208 -19.71 -9.24 -22.96
C ILE A 208 -18.19 -9.22 -23.02
N HIS A 209 -17.60 -8.13 -23.54
CA HIS A 209 -16.15 -7.96 -23.61
C HIS A 209 -15.60 -7.38 -22.29
N VAL A 210 -14.75 -8.12 -21.59
CA VAL A 210 -14.10 -7.66 -20.36
C VAL A 210 -12.70 -7.21 -20.69
N THR A 211 -12.49 -5.88 -20.78
CA THR A 211 -11.22 -5.30 -21.24
C THR A 211 -10.60 -4.32 -20.25
N LYS A 212 -11.38 -3.82 -19.29
CA LYS A 212 -11.01 -2.74 -18.37
C LYS A 212 -11.54 -2.97 -16.96
N LYS A 213 -11.04 -2.23 -16.01
CA LYS A 213 -11.51 -2.27 -14.61
C LYS A 213 -11.57 -0.87 -14.01
N LEU A 214 -12.40 -0.70 -13.00
CA LEU A 214 -12.42 0.45 -12.12
C LEU A 214 -11.60 0.15 -10.86
N SER A 215 -10.64 0.99 -10.57
CA SER A 215 -9.86 1.00 -9.32
C SER A 215 -10.10 2.30 -8.57
N TYR A 216 -9.69 2.34 -7.30
CA TYR A 216 -9.82 3.55 -6.48
C TYR A 216 -8.42 4.02 -6.06
N ALA A 217 -8.12 5.29 -6.31
CA ALA A 217 -6.95 5.97 -5.79
C ALA A 217 -7.17 6.43 -4.33
N THR A 218 -6.12 6.96 -3.71
CA THR A 218 -6.20 7.57 -2.38
C THR A 218 -7.34 8.60 -2.33
N GLY A 219 -8.14 8.56 -1.26
CA GLY A 219 -9.35 9.39 -1.15
C GLY A 219 -10.57 8.82 -1.87
N GLN A 220 -10.53 7.55 -2.27
CA GLN A 220 -11.60 6.83 -2.98
C GLN A 220 -11.99 7.44 -4.34
N VAL A 221 -11.05 8.11 -5.00
CA VAL A 221 -11.27 8.64 -6.35
C VAL A 221 -11.31 7.46 -7.33
N PRO A 222 -12.40 7.27 -8.11
CA PRO A 222 -12.49 6.21 -9.09
C PRO A 222 -11.56 6.48 -10.27
N VAL A 223 -10.81 5.46 -10.69
CA VAL A 223 -9.88 5.50 -11.83
C VAL A 223 -10.19 4.34 -12.75
N LEU A 224 -10.50 4.65 -14.01
CA LEU A 224 -10.67 3.64 -15.06
C LEU A 224 -9.30 3.21 -15.56
N GLU A 225 -9.02 1.92 -15.50
CA GLU A 225 -7.76 1.33 -15.97
C GLU A 225 -8.03 0.39 -17.16
N ASP A 226 -7.35 0.63 -18.28
CA ASP A 226 -7.46 -0.20 -19.50
C ASP A 226 -6.63 -1.49 -19.41
N HIS A 227 -6.02 -1.77 -18.26
CA HIS A 227 -5.31 -3.00 -17.99
C HIS A 227 -5.96 -3.79 -16.86
N LEU A 228 -6.04 -5.08 -17.05
CA LEU A 228 -6.51 -6.03 -16.06
C LEU A 228 -5.32 -6.58 -15.25
N LYS A 229 -5.59 -7.26 -14.14
CA LYS A 229 -4.57 -7.80 -13.23
C LYS A 229 -3.57 -8.76 -13.92
N SER A 230 -3.96 -9.34 -15.05
CA SER A 230 -3.14 -10.23 -15.89
C SER A 230 -3.63 -10.15 -17.33
N GLU A 231 -2.79 -10.52 -18.29
CA GLU A 231 -3.17 -10.62 -19.71
C GLU A 231 -4.38 -11.53 -19.93
N ASN A 232 -4.45 -12.65 -19.21
CA ASN A 232 -5.60 -13.55 -19.20
C ASN A 232 -6.88 -12.94 -18.58
N GLY A 233 -6.83 -11.71 -18.10
CA GLY A 233 -8.00 -10.98 -17.60
C GLY A 233 -8.92 -10.53 -18.73
N ARG A 234 -8.40 -10.25 -19.94
CA ARG A 234 -9.20 -9.93 -21.12
C ARG A 234 -9.89 -11.19 -21.61
N ARG A 235 -11.20 -11.15 -21.64
CA ARG A 235 -12.02 -12.30 -21.99
C ARG A 235 -13.40 -11.89 -22.44
N ASP A 236 -14.04 -12.75 -23.21
CA ASP A 236 -15.44 -12.67 -23.56
C ASP A 236 -16.25 -13.58 -22.62
N ILE A 237 -17.35 -13.06 -22.14
CA ILE A 237 -18.28 -13.79 -21.28
C ILE A 237 -19.62 -13.92 -22.02
N PRO A 238 -20.25 -15.11 -22.06
CA PRO A 238 -21.58 -15.27 -22.67
C PRO A 238 -22.63 -14.35 -22.03
N LEU A 239 -23.36 -13.61 -22.84
CA LEU A 239 -24.49 -12.81 -22.42
C LEU A 239 -25.71 -13.69 -22.22
N LEU A 240 -25.94 -14.20 -21.03
CA LEU A 240 -27.06 -15.09 -20.71
C LEU A 240 -28.41 -14.37 -20.87
N PRO A 241 -29.49 -15.10 -21.33
CA PRO A 241 -30.79 -14.51 -21.60
C PRO A 241 -31.40 -13.67 -20.47
N PRO A 242 -31.33 -14.09 -19.17
CA PRO A 242 -31.85 -13.29 -18.07
C PRO A 242 -31.14 -11.94 -17.93
N LEU A 243 -29.82 -11.92 -18.14
CA LEU A 243 -29.03 -10.70 -18.08
C LEU A 243 -29.28 -9.82 -19.30
N ALA A 244 -29.40 -10.40 -20.48
CA ALA A 244 -29.74 -9.69 -21.71
C ALA A 244 -31.11 -8.98 -21.62
N ALA A 245 -32.08 -9.59 -20.94
CA ALA A 245 -33.40 -8.99 -20.69
C ALA A 245 -33.34 -7.86 -19.63
N ALA A 246 -32.48 -8.00 -18.61
CA ALA A 246 -32.35 -7.02 -17.54
C ALA A 246 -31.57 -5.75 -17.95
N LEU A 247 -30.65 -5.87 -18.90
CA LEU A 247 -29.83 -4.76 -19.39
C LEU A 247 -30.64 -3.85 -20.33
N PRO A 248 -30.72 -2.53 -20.08
CA PRO A 248 -31.37 -1.59 -20.97
C PRO A 248 -30.79 -1.61 -22.39
N ARG A 249 -31.64 -1.36 -23.38
CA ARG A 249 -31.22 -1.18 -24.78
C ARG A 249 -31.05 0.31 -25.10
N ASN A 250 -30.27 0.61 -26.12
CA ASN A 250 -30.08 1.97 -26.66
C ASN A 250 -29.57 2.99 -25.63
N ARG A 251 -28.63 2.56 -24.78
CA ARG A 251 -27.89 3.43 -23.86
C ARG A 251 -26.41 3.44 -24.19
N ALA A 252 -25.72 4.51 -23.80
CA ALA A 252 -24.28 4.69 -23.94
C ALA A 252 -23.64 5.00 -22.58
N GLY A 253 -22.32 4.87 -22.49
CA GLY A 253 -21.57 5.14 -21.27
C GLY A 253 -21.52 3.97 -20.30
N LEU A 254 -21.11 4.25 -19.06
CA LEU A 254 -21.04 3.24 -17.99
C LEU A 254 -22.43 2.69 -17.65
N ILE A 255 -22.50 1.39 -17.40
CA ILE A 255 -23.75 0.75 -16.93
C ILE A 255 -24.05 1.20 -15.49
N PHE A 256 -23.01 1.42 -14.70
CA PHE A 256 -23.09 1.88 -13.31
C PHE A 256 -22.33 3.22 -13.17
N PRO A 257 -22.97 4.35 -13.56
CA PRO A 257 -22.40 5.66 -13.26
C PRO A 257 -22.40 5.86 -11.75
N GLY A 258 -21.28 6.38 -11.20
CA GLY A 258 -21.11 6.68 -9.77
C GLY A 258 -21.91 7.90 -9.34
#